data_027ff2691424a361318b0333b51245a3
#
_entry.id   027ff2691424a361318b0333b51245a3
#
_cell.length_a   1.000
_cell.length_b   1.000
_cell.length_c   1.000
_cell.angle_alpha   90.00
_cell.angle_beta   90.00
_cell.angle_gamma   90.00
#
_symmetry.space_group_name_H-M   'P 1'
#
loop_
_entity.id
_entity.type
_entity.pdbx_description
1 polymer ?
#
loop_
_entity_poly.entity_id
_entity_poly.type
_entity_poly.pdbx_seq_one_letter_code
_entity_poly.pdbx_strand_id
1 'polypeptide(L)'
;MLDILIRGGEVVTPQGCGVYDVGISGEKIVAVDKAGALRADENARIIDADGKIVMPGGIDPHVHCSWHIPAIEGVPAQLTAPPAQVSRAALYGGTTTMIDFAAWEEEETFEQTISRRDEDWRGRCHCDYAYHLMLRGGMPLELIDAIPEVIQAGYPTIKIFTTDITPSRRGRMVDFGYMWEVFQVMARSGGLGVIHAEDNDLVMHMYGRLFQEGRTGFENMAEVHSVLSEDLSFRRVLRLAENV
;
A
#
# COMPACT_ATOMS: atom_id res chain seq x y z
N MET A 1 -9.75 -5.32 32.62
CA MET A 1 -8.76 -4.40 33.23
C MET A 1 -8.28 -3.47 32.13
N LEU A 2 -8.26 -2.15 32.34
CA LEU A 2 -7.80 -1.19 31.35
C LEU A 2 -6.34 -0.82 31.60
N ASP A 3 -5.51 -0.90 30.58
CA ASP A 3 -4.11 -0.47 30.64
C ASP A 3 -3.97 1.01 30.33
N ILE A 4 -4.86 1.51 29.45
CA ILE A 4 -4.91 2.92 29.07
C ILE A 4 -6.38 3.37 29.06
N LEU A 5 -6.64 4.57 29.60
CA LEU A 5 -7.90 5.28 29.49
C LEU A 5 -7.67 6.63 28.85
N ILE A 6 -8.20 6.84 27.63
CA ILE A 6 -8.27 8.15 27.00
C ILE A 6 -9.60 8.77 27.42
N ARG A 7 -9.57 9.95 28.07
CA ARG A 7 -10.72 10.54 28.72
C ARG A 7 -11.21 11.81 28.05
N GLY A 8 -12.51 11.88 27.79
CA GLY A 8 -13.23 13.11 27.49
C GLY A 8 -12.89 13.78 26.16
N GLY A 9 -12.32 13.05 25.21
CA GLY A 9 -12.03 13.58 23.87
C GLY A 9 -13.25 13.54 22.94
N GLU A 10 -13.23 14.36 21.87
CA GLU A 10 -14.14 14.21 20.75
C GLU A 10 -13.70 13.01 19.90
N VAL A 11 -14.33 11.87 20.14
CA VAL A 11 -13.95 10.59 19.51
C VAL A 11 -14.67 10.41 18.19
N VAL A 12 -13.93 10.11 17.15
CA VAL A 12 -14.44 9.79 15.80
C VAL A 12 -14.67 8.28 15.72
N THR A 13 -15.92 7.89 15.46
CA THR A 13 -16.33 6.49 15.29
C THR A 13 -17.06 6.30 13.95
N PRO A 14 -17.25 5.06 13.46
CA PRO A 14 -18.06 4.80 12.27
C PRO A 14 -19.51 5.28 12.38
N GLN A 15 -20.04 5.48 13.60
CA GLN A 15 -21.41 5.94 13.86
C GLN A 15 -21.50 7.48 13.99
N GLY A 16 -20.38 8.19 13.99
CA GLY A 16 -20.28 9.63 14.14
C GLY A 16 -19.32 10.06 15.23
N CYS A 17 -19.28 11.37 15.51
CA CYS A 17 -18.41 11.97 16.51
C CYS A 17 -19.17 12.25 17.80
N GLY A 18 -18.49 12.18 18.95
CA GLY A 18 -19.03 12.53 20.24
C GLY A 18 -17.98 12.55 21.33
N VAL A 19 -18.33 13.13 22.48
CA VAL A 19 -17.41 13.19 23.62
C VAL A 19 -17.49 11.88 24.41
N TYR A 20 -16.43 11.06 24.29
CA TYR A 20 -16.36 9.74 24.85
C TYR A 20 -15.05 9.51 25.60
N ASP A 21 -15.07 8.46 26.45
CA ASP A 21 -13.88 7.80 26.97
C ASP A 21 -13.55 6.58 26.11
N VAL A 22 -12.26 6.32 25.87
CA VAL A 22 -11.78 5.13 25.17
C VAL A 22 -10.91 4.30 26.10
N GLY A 23 -11.33 3.06 26.37
CA GLY A 23 -10.61 2.10 27.18
C GLY A 23 -9.83 1.11 26.33
N ILE A 24 -8.53 0.93 26.64
CA ILE A 24 -7.61 0.04 25.94
C ILE A 24 -7.10 -1.00 26.92
N SER A 25 -7.05 -2.27 26.48
CA SER A 25 -6.41 -3.37 27.19
C SER A 25 -5.53 -4.16 26.25
N GLY A 26 -4.24 -4.27 26.59
CA GLY A 26 -3.22 -4.76 25.67
C GLY A 26 -3.15 -3.87 24.43
N GLU A 27 -3.34 -4.47 23.27
CA GLU A 27 -3.29 -3.78 21.96
C GLU A 27 -4.68 -3.51 21.37
N LYS A 28 -5.75 -3.59 22.18
CA LYS A 28 -7.13 -3.49 21.69
C LYS A 28 -7.93 -2.43 22.41
N ILE A 29 -8.72 -1.67 21.64
CA ILE A 29 -9.83 -0.89 22.18
C ILE A 29 -10.90 -1.87 22.66
N VAL A 30 -11.18 -1.87 23.97
CA VAL A 30 -12.16 -2.79 24.58
C VAL A 30 -13.44 -2.10 24.99
N ALA A 31 -13.44 -0.76 25.07
CA ALA A 31 -14.63 0.04 25.38
C ALA A 31 -14.54 1.44 24.76
N VAL A 32 -15.66 1.93 24.28
CA VAL A 32 -15.91 3.35 23.96
C VAL A 32 -17.24 3.69 24.61
N ASP A 33 -17.27 4.63 25.56
CA ASP A 33 -18.47 4.98 26.31
C ASP A 33 -18.51 6.49 26.59
N LYS A 34 -19.64 6.99 27.08
CA LYS A 34 -19.81 8.42 27.41
C LYS A 34 -18.69 8.90 28.35
N ALA A 35 -18.28 10.15 28.17
CA ALA A 35 -17.25 10.75 29.02
C ALA A 35 -17.59 10.60 30.53
N GLY A 36 -16.61 10.09 31.28
CA GLY A 36 -16.73 9.81 32.71
C GLY A 36 -17.38 8.47 33.06
N ALA A 37 -17.81 7.66 32.08
CA ALA A 37 -18.41 6.35 32.33
C ALA A 37 -17.39 5.24 32.63
N LEU A 38 -16.21 5.34 31.99
CA LEU A 38 -15.16 4.35 32.17
C LEU A 38 -14.33 4.66 33.45
N ARG A 39 -13.96 3.62 34.17
CA ARG A 39 -13.07 3.72 35.34
C ARG A 39 -11.71 3.15 34.98
N ALA A 40 -10.66 3.91 35.26
CA ALA A 40 -9.29 3.44 35.13
C ALA A 40 -8.98 2.47 36.28
N ASP A 41 -8.22 1.44 36.00
CA ASP A 41 -7.60 0.61 37.01
C ASP A 41 -6.45 1.39 37.70
N GLU A 42 -6.04 0.95 38.90
CA GLU A 42 -5.04 1.67 39.72
C GLU A 42 -3.72 1.97 38.96
N ASN A 43 -3.33 1.08 38.05
CA ASN A 43 -2.10 1.20 37.27
C ASN A 43 -2.33 1.67 35.81
N ALA A 44 -3.57 2.00 35.44
CA ALA A 44 -3.87 2.44 34.08
C ALA A 44 -3.26 3.82 33.80
N ARG A 45 -2.67 3.96 32.62
CA ARG A 45 -2.28 5.26 32.11
C ARG A 45 -3.50 6.05 31.67
N ILE A 46 -3.72 7.22 32.30
CA ILE A 46 -4.80 8.13 31.91
C ILE A 46 -4.23 9.17 30.94
N ILE A 47 -4.89 9.33 29.79
CA ILE A 47 -4.62 10.37 28.81
C ILE A 47 -5.81 11.32 28.81
N ASP A 48 -5.60 12.56 29.26
CA ASP A 48 -6.61 13.61 29.20
C ASP A 48 -6.69 14.12 27.75
N ALA A 49 -7.86 13.96 27.13
CA ALA A 49 -8.14 14.37 25.78
C ALA A 49 -9.22 15.47 25.70
N ASP A 50 -9.49 16.18 26.82
CA ASP A 50 -10.43 17.29 26.81
C ASP A 50 -10.03 18.35 25.76
N GLY A 51 -10.99 18.76 24.93
CA GLY A 51 -10.79 19.67 23.80
C GLY A 51 -9.95 19.13 22.65
N LYS A 52 -9.67 17.82 22.62
CA LYS A 52 -8.90 17.15 21.54
C LYS A 52 -9.78 16.21 20.74
N ILE A 53 -9.43 16.06 19.45
CA ILE A 53 -10.02 15.01 18.59
C ILE A 53 -9.22 13.71 18.83
N VAL A 54 -9.96 12.63 19.06
CA VAL A 54 -9.43 11.27 19.21
C VAL A 54 -9.93 10.45 18.02
N MET A 55 -9.01 9.96 17.21
CA MET A 55 -9.34 9.20 16.00
C MET A 55 -8.33 8.05 15.84
N PRO A 56 -8.67 7.00 15.07
CA PRO A 56 -7.70 5.97 14.68
C PRO A 56 -6.50 6.61 13.99
N GLY A 57 -5.32 6.02 14.17
CA GLY A 57 -4.13 6.43 13.44
C GLY A 57 -4.32 6.25 11.93
N GLY A 58 -3.64 7.07 11.14
CA GLY A 58 -3.67 6.99 9.68
C GLY A 58 -3.03 5.69 9.18
N ILE A 59 -3.54 5.19 8.05
CA ILE A 59 -2.93 4.10 7.28
C ILE A 59 -2.35 4.73 6.02
N ASP A 60 -1.04 4.57 5.80
CA ASP A 60 -0.41 4.90 4.53
C ASP A 60 -0.31 3.63 3.67
N PRO A 61 -1.17 3.48 2.64
CA PRO A 61 -1.22 2.25 1.86
C PRO A 61 -0.21 2.22 0.70
N HIS A 62 0.73 3.15 0.62
CA HIS A 62 1.63 3.22 -0.54
C HIS A 62 2.99 3.82 -0.20
N VAL A 63 3.86 3.02 0.42
CA VAL A 63 5.22 3.44 0.75
C VAL A 63 6.25 2.59 0.02
N HIS A 64 7.47 3.14 -0.13
CA HIS A 64 8.62 2.46 -0.72
C HIS A 64 9.85 2.69 0.16
N CYS A 65 10.08 1.83 1.15
CA CYS A 65 11.21 1.91 2.06
C CYS A 65 12.34 0.96 1.62
N SER A 66 13.59 1.40 1.67
CA SER A 66 14.76 0.62 1.22
C SER A 66 14.65 0.11 -0.22
N TRP A 67 13.96 0.86 -1.09
CA TRP A 67 13.84 0.50 -2.50
C TRP A 67 15.03 0.99 -3.30
N HIS A 68 15.52 0.16 -4.20
CA HIS A 68 16.56 0.52 -5.14
C HIS A 68 16.07 1.52 -6.18
N ILE A 69 16.74 2.67 -6.25
CA ILE A 69 16.64 3.64 -7.33
C ILE A 69 17.85 3.37 -8.22
N PRO A 70 17.66 2.90 -9.47
CA PRO A 70 18.78 2.60 -10.35
C PRO A 70 19.61 3.84 -10.66
N ALA A 71 20.88 3.63 -10.96
CA ALA A 71 21.74 4.70 -11.42
C ALA A 71 21.23 5.25 -12.76
N ILE A 72 21.30 6.57 -12.91
CA ILE A 72 21.11 7.28 -14.17
C ILE A 72 22.35 8.11 -14.47
N GLU A 73 22.49 8.62 -15.70
CA GLU A 73 23.66 9.41 -16.05
C GLU A 73 23.89 10.56 -15.06
N GLY A 74 25.08 10.58 -14.46
CA GLY A 74 25.48 11.58 -13.46
C GLY A 74 24.93 11.38 -12.03
N VAL A 75 24.08 10.37 -11.79
CA VAL A 75 23.53 10.06 -10.46
C VAL A 75 23.75 8.58 -10.13
N PRO A 76 24.48 8.25 -9.06
CA PRO A 76 24.67 6.85 -8.65
C PRO A 76 23.37 6.20 -8.18
N ALA A 77 23.34 4.88 -8.19
CA ALA A 77 22.25 4.12 -7.59
C ALA A 77 22.07 4.50 -6.11
N GLN A 78 20.85 4.59 -5.67
CA GLN A 78 20.47 4.99 -4.32
C GLN A 78 19.45 4.01 -3.73
N LEU A 79 19.27 4.09 -2.41
CA LEU A 79 18.15 3.47 -1.72
C LEU A 79 17.22 4.56 -1.19
N THR A 80 15.92 4.31 -1.24
CA THR A 80 14.97 5.14 -0.48
C THR A 80 15.20 4.96 1.02
N ALA A 81 14.68 5.89 1.83
CA ALA A 81 14.87 5.86 3.27
C ALA A 81 14.40 4.52 3.89
N PRO A 82 15.10 4.02 4.91
CA PRO A 82 14.78 2.73 5.54
C PRO A 82 13.52 2.80 6.42
N PRO A 83 12.86 1.65 6.69
CA PRO A 83 11.65 1.57 7.51
C PRO A 83 11.74 2.28 8.85
N ALA A 84 12.86 2.16 9.57
CA ALA A 84 13.06 2.82 10.86
C ALA A 84 12.93 4.35 10.79
N GLN A 85 13.48 4.95 9.75
CA GLN A 85 13.42 6.41 9.57
C GLN A 85 12.02 6.85 9.15
N VAL A 86 11.43 6.15 8.16
CA VAL A 86 10.13 6.53 7.57
C VAL A 86 9.01 6.31 8.58
N SER A 87 8.97 5.16 9.26
CA SER A 87 7.93 4.87 10.25
C SER A 87 7.97 5.81 11.46
N ARG A 88 9.16 6.21 11.89
CA ARG A 88 9.29 7.22 12.94
C ARG A 88 8.70 8.56 12.50
N ALA A 89 9.00 9.01 11.29
CA ALA A 89 8.42 10.24 10.73
C ALA A 89 6.91 10.13 10.57
N ALA A 90 6.41 8.97 10.10
CA ALA A 90 5.00 8.67 9.94
C ALA A 90 4.22 8.83 11.25
N LEU A 91 4.73 8.28 12.36
CA LEU A 91 4.12 8.42 13.68
C LEU A 91 4.00 9.88 14.13
N TYR A 92 4.98 10.73 13.84
CA TYR A 92 4.89 12.17 14.12
C TYR A 92 3.80 12.86 13.29
N GLY A 93 3.44 12.30 12.12
CA GLY A 93 2.33 12.74 11.28
C GLY A 93 0.98 12.08 11.63
N GLY A 94 0.95 11.18 12.62
CA GLY A 94 -0.26 10.46 13.02
C GLY A 94 -0.56 9.19 12.20
N THR A 95 0.34 8.75 11.32
CA THR A 95 0.23 7.48 10.61
C THR A 95 0.78 6.35 11.49
N THR A 96 -0.04 5.35 11.75
CA THR A 96 0.27 4.22 12.65
C THR A 96 0.39 2.88 11.93
N THR A 97 0.09 2.84 10.63
CA THR A 97 0.23 1.64 9.80
C THR A 97 0.75 2.04 8.42
N MET A 98 1.70 1.28 7.89
CA MET A 98 2.29 1.50 6.58
C MET A 98 2.19 0.23 5.75
N ILE A 99 1.86 0.36 4.45
CA ILE A 99 1.82 -0.79 3.54
C ILE A 99 2.81 -0.55 2.40
N ASP A 100 3.84 -1.38 2.36
CA ASP A 100 4.85 -1.39 1.30
C ASP A 100 4.52 -2.47 0.26
N PHE A 101 5.42 -2.73 -0.66
CA PHE A 101 5.25 -3.68 -1.75
C PHE A 101 6.30 -4.78 -1.67
N ALA A 102 5.84 -6.03 -1.66
CA ALA A 102 6.66 -7.20 -1.89
C ALA A 102 6.63 -7.53 -3.39
N ALA A 103 7.66 -7.08 -4.11
CA ALA A 103 7.76 -7.29 -5.56
C ALA A 103 8.28 -8.69 -5.85
N TRP A 104 7.52 -9.45 -6.61
CA TRP A 104 7.97 -10.77 -7.07
C TRP A 104 9.22 -10.67 -7.94
N GLU A 105 10.15 -11.58 -7.72
CA GLU A 105 11.33 -11.77 -8.56
C GLU A 105 11.34 -13.18 -9.17
N GLU A 106 12.04 -13.33 -10.28
CA GLU A 106 12.09 -14.57 -11.04
C GLU A 106 12.56 -15.74 -10.16
N GLU A 107 11.93 -16.90 -10.33
CA GLU A 107 12.17 -18.14 -9.57
C GLU A 107 11.72 -18.13 -8.09
N GLU A 108 11.12 -17.05 -7.58
CA GLU A 108 10.57 -17.01 -6.21
C GLU A 108 9.14 -17.56 -6.14
N THR A 109 8.80 -18.17 -5.00
CA THR A 109 7.42 -18.33 -4.55
C THR A 109 6.95 -17.01 -3.94
N PHE A 110 5.63 -16.82 -3.81
CA PHE A 110 5.10 -15.61 -3.13
C PHE A 110 5.48 -15.53 -1.65
N GLU A 111 5.61 -16.67 -0.96
CA GLU A 111 6.11 -16.73 0.41
C GLU A 111 7.56 -16.22 0.50
N GLN A 112 8.41 -16.64 -0.42
CA GLN A 112 9.80 -16.15 -0.49
C GLN A 112 9.86 -14.66 -0.80
N THR A 113 9.02 -14.17 -1.73
CA THR A 113 8.92 -12.74 -2.06
C THR A 113 8.56 -11.90 -0.82
N ILE A 114 7.55 -12.35 -0.05
CA ILE A 114 7.11 -11.65 1.17
C ILE A 114 8.19 -11.74 2.25
N SER A 115 8.77 -12.91 2.47
CA SER A 115 9.83 -13.12 3.47
C SER A 115 11.06 -12.26 3.19
N ARG A 116 11.50 -12.19 1.94
CA ARG A 116 12.61 -11.33 1.52
C ARG A 116 12.30 -9.86 1.80
N ARG A 117 11.06 -9.42 1.54
CA ARG A 117 10.67 -8.04 1.84
C ARG A 117 10.64 -7.77 3.34
N ASP A 118 10.18 -8.73 4.13
CA ASP A 118 10.10 -8.61 5.58
C ASP A 118 11.47 -8.53 6.27
N GLU A 119 12.54 -9.02 5.66
CA GLU A 119 13.90 -8.87 6.19
C GLU A 119 14.32 -7.40 6.36
N ASP A 120 13.82 -6.49 5.52
CA ASP A 120 14.08 -5.05 5.65
C ASP A 120 13.28 -4.38 6.80
N TRP A 121 12.14 -4.95 7.17
CA TRP A 121 11.16 -4.34 8.06
C TRP A 121 11.16 -4.91 9.47
N ARG A 122 11.32 -6.21 9.60
CA ARG A 122 11.19 -6.94 10.87
C ARG A 122 12.13 -6.40 11.95
N GLY A 123 11.52 -5.93 13.07
CA GLY A 123 12.25 -5.36 14.20
C GLY A 123 12.86 -3.97 13.94
N ARG A 124 12.55 -3.34 12.81
CA ARG A 124 13.10 -2.02 12.44
C ARG A 124 12.01 -0.95 12.27
N CYS A 125 10.74 -1.34 12.27
CA CYS A 125 9.63 -0.43 12.12
C CYS A 125 9.11 0.04 13.50
N HIS A 126 8.65 1.28 13.60
CA HIS A 126 8.10 1.87 14.82
C HIS A 126 6.57 1.87 14.85
N CYS A 127 5.92 1.48 13.76
CA CYS A 127 4.46 1.34 13.65
C CYS A 127 4.13 0.00 13.01
N ASP A 128 2.85 -0.33 12.89
CA ASP A 128 2.41 -1.51 12.18
C ASP A 128 2.71 -1.42 10.68
N TYR A 129 2.93 -2.57 10.05
CA TYR A 129 3.19 -2.62 8.62
C TYR A 129 2.63 -3.88 7.97
N ALA A 130 2.40 -3.80 6.66
CA ALA A 130 2.00 -4.91 5.81
C ALA A 130 2.58 -4.74 4.40
N TYR A 131 2.26 -5.67 3.49
CA TYR A 131 2.73 -5.62 2.10
C TYR A 131 1.59 -5.87 1.12
N HIS A 132 1.61 -5.13 0.00
CA HIS A 132 0.95 -5.55 -1.21
C HIS A 132 1.86 -6.54 -1.93
N LEU A 133 1.37 -7.73 -2.29
CA LEU A 133 2.09 -8.59 -3.22
C LEU A 133 2.06 -7.95 -4.61
N MET A 134 3.23 -7.64 -5.17
CA MET A 134 3.34 -6.98 -6.46
C MET A 134 3.72 -7.98 -7.55
N LEU A 135 2.81 -8.16 -8.50
CA LEU A 135 3.00 -9.00 -9.67
C LEU A 135 3.81 -8.28 -10.75
N ARG A 136 4.39 -9.05 -11.66
CA ARG A 136 5.15 -8.59 -12.83
C ARG A 136 4.69 -9.29 -14.09
N GLY A 137 5.01 -8.73 -15.24
CA GLY A 137 4.80 -9.40 -16.52
C GLY A 137 5.70 -10.63 -16.68
N GLY A 138 5.22 -11.60 -17.43
CA GLY A 138 5.96 -12.83 -17.71
C GLY A 138 6.03 -13.84 -16.56
N MET A 139 5.23 -13.65 -15.50
CA MET A 139 5.13 -14.63 -14.41
C MET A 139 4.53 -15.95 -14.89
N PRO A 140 4.99 -17.10 -14.38
CA PRO A 140 4.37 -18.40 -14.63
C PRO A 140 2.89 -18.42 -14.24
N LEU A 141 2.05 -19.09 -15.04
CA LEU A 141 0.60 -19.19 -14.76
C LEU A 141 0.33 -19.93 -13.45
N GLU A 142 1.18 -20.87 -13.08
CA GLU A 142 1.06 -21.69 -11.88
C GLU A 142 1.07 -20.85 -10.59
N LEU A 143 1.66 -19.65 -10.63
CA LEU A 143 1.67 -18.74 -9.49
C LEU A 143 0.29 -18.12 -9.20
N ILE A 144 -0.61 -18.09 -10.17
CA ILE A 144 -2.00 -17.65 -9.94
C ILE A 144 -2.68 -18.55 -8.91
N ASP A 145 -2.42 -19.84 -8.96
CA ASP A 145 -3.01 -20.83 -8.05
C ASP A 145 -2.53 -20.67 -6.60
N ALA A 146 -1.40 -19.99 -6.38
CA ALA A 146 -0.87 -19.70 -5.04
C ALA A 146 -1.44 -18.42 -4.41
N ILE A 147 -2.17 -17.59 -5.15
CA ILE A 147 -2.76 -16.33 -4.62
C ILE A 147 -3.69 -16.56 -3.43
N PRO A 148 -4.59 -17.58 -3.41
CA PRO A 148 -5.45 -17.83 -2.26
C PRO A 148 -4.68 -18.05 -0.94
N GLU A 149 -3.54 -18.72 -1.00
CA GLU A 149 -2.69 -18.98 0.18
C GLU A 149 -2.09 -17.67 0.72
N VAL A 150 -1.66 -16.78 -0.17
CA VAL A 150 -1.15 -15.46 0.19
C VAL A 150 -2.23 -14.60 0.87
N ILE A 151 -3.45 -14.62 0.33
CA ILE A 151 -4.59 -13.92 0.92
C ILE A 151 -4.91 -14.48 2.32
N GLN A 152 -4.93 -15.81 2.48
CA GLN A 152 -5.15 -16.46 3.78
C GLN A 152 -4.03 -16.18 4.78
N ALA A 153 -2.80 -16.01 4.30
CA ALA A 153 -1.65 -15.63 5.13
C ALA A 153 -1.71 -14.16 5.63
N GLY A 154 -2.72 -13.39 5.21
CA GLY A 154 -2.94 -12.01 5.68
C GLY A 154 -2.47 -10.93 4.70
N TYR A 155 -2.16 -11.28 3.45
CA TYR A 155 -1.77 -10.33 2.39
C TYR A 155 -2.84 -10.27 1.29
N PRO A 156 -4.02 -9.70 1.57
CA PRO A 156 -5.15 -9.77 0.64
C PRO A 156 -5.06 -8.81 -0.55
N THR A 157 -4.04 -7.98 -0.61
CA THR A 157 -3.92 -6.93 -1.63
C THR A 157 -2.85 -7.25 -2.66
N ILE A 158 -3.25 -7.26 -3.94
CA ILE A 158 -2.38 -7.63 -5.07
C ILE A 158 -2.14 -6.42 -5.94
N LYS A 159 -0.89 -5.98 -6.05
CA LYS A 159 -0.48 -4.85 -6.88
C LYS A 159 -0.17 -5.31 -8.30
N ILE A 160 -0.75 -4.61 -9.28
CA ILE A 160 -0.61 -4.88 -10.70
C ILE A 160 -0.35 -3.57 -11.46
N PHE A 161 0.49 -3.64 -12.49
CA PHE A 161 0.75 -2.55 -13.43
C PHE A 161 0.18 -2.90 -14.80
N THR A 162 -0.54 -1.97 -15.43
CA THR A 162 -1.00 -2.08 -16.82
C THR A 162 -0.01 -1.48 -17.82
N THR A 163 1.11 -0.95 -17.32
CA THR A 163 2.19 -0.35 -18.11
C THR A 163 3.55 -0.67 -17.51
N ASP A 164 4.58 -0.63 -18.31
CA ASP A 164 5.98 -0.63 -17.87
C ASP A 164 6.40 0.69 -17.20
N ILE A 165 5.56 1.71 -17.23
CA ILE A 165 5.75 3.06 -16.69
C ILE A 165 6.81 3.84 -17.46
N THR A 166 7.99 3.28 -17.68
CA THR A 166 9.09 3.88 -18.44
C THR A 166 9.80 2.83 -19.28
N PRO A 167 10.45 3.20 -20.40
CA PRO A 167 11.20 2.26 -21.22
C PRO A 167 12.30 1.48 -20.46
N SER A 168 12.80 2.02 -19.37
CA SER A 168 13.82 1.38 -18.51
C SER A 168 13.26 0.33 -17.54
N ARG A 169 11.94 0.20 -17.42
CA ARG A 169 11.28 -0.71 -16.47
C ARG A 169 10.50 -1.83 -17.15
N ARG A 170 10.96 -2.28 -18.33
CA ARG A 170 10.33 -3.38 -19.07
C ARG A 170 10.13 -4.62 -18.21
N GLY A 171 8.98 -5.30 -18.42
CA GLY A 171 8.58 -6.47 -17.67
C GLY A 171 7.78 -6.17 -16.39
N ARG A 172 7.39 -4.91 -16.16
CA ARG A 172 6.44 -4.59 -15.06
C ARG A 172 5.01 -4.81 -15.46
N MET A 173 4.67 -4.49 -16.69
CA MET A 173 3.31 -4.63 -17.23
C MET A 173 2.86 -6.09 -17.16
N VAL A 174 1.72 -6.32 -16.51
CA VAL A 174 0.97 -7.57 -16.54
C VAL A 174 -0.06 -7.47 -17.66
N ASP A 175 -0.11 -8.45 -18.56
CA ASP A 175 -1.10 -8.45 -19.63
C ASP A 175 -2.52 -8.67 -19.10
N PHE A 176 -3.52 -8.23 -19.88
CA PHE A 176 -4.91 -8.28 -19.45
C PHE A 176 -5.48 -9.71 -19.35
N GLY A 177 -4.92 -10.68 -20.06
CA GLY A 177 -5.32 -12.08 -19.94
C GLY A 177 -4.90 -12.64 -18.58
N TYR A 178 -3.63 -12.45 -18.20
CA TYR A 178 -3.14 -12.84 -16.88
C TYR A 178 -3.91 -12.14 -15.77
N MET A 179 -4.12 -10.82 -15.90
CA MET A 179 -4.88 -10.01 -14.94
C MET A 179 -6.32 -10.52 -14.77
N TRP A 180 -6.96 -10.96 -15.85
CA TRP A 180 -8.30 -11.55 -15.82
C TRP A 180 -8.37 -12.79 -14.93
N GLU A 181 -7.42 -13.71 -15.07
CA GLU A 181 -7.35 -14.92 -14.24
C GLU A 181 -7.05 -14.56 -12.77
N VAL A 182 -6.13 -13.63 -12.52
CA VAL A 182 -5.84 -13.12 -11.17
C VAL A 182 -7.10 -12.54 -10.53
N PHE A 183 -7.89 -11.75 -11.25
CA PHE A 183 -9.13 -11.16 -10.73
C PHE A 183 -10.14 -12.23 -10.34
N GLN A 184 -10.28 -13.28 -11.16
CA GLN A 184 -11.18 -14.39 -10.84
C GLN A 184 -10.77 -15.11 -9.54
N VAL A 185 -9.47 -15.32 -9.34
CA VAL A 185 -8.95 -15.95 -8.13
C VAL A 185 -9.16 -15.03 -6.93
N MET A 186 -8.83 -13.75 -7.04
CA MET A 186 -9.04 -12.77 -5.97
C MET A 186 -10.51 -12.65 -5.56
N ALA A 187 -11.45 -12.60 -6.53
CA ALA A 187 -12.87 -12.51 -6.25
C ALA A 187 -13.38 -13.69 -5.41
N ARG A 188 -12.88 -14.90 -5.67
CA ARG A 188 -13.25 -16.11 -4.91
C ARG A 188 -12.58 -16.19 -3.55
N SER A 189 -11.42 -15.55 -3.38
CA SER A 189 -10.59 -15.66 -2.18
C SER A 189 -10.63 -14.43 -1.26
N GLY A 190 -11.38 -13.39 -1.63
CA GLY A 190 -11.49 -12.16 -0.84
C GLY A 190 -10.29 -11.21 -1.01
N GLY A 191 -9.63 -11.26 -2.17
CA GLY A 191 -8.53 -10.36 -2.51
C GLY A 191 -9.00 -9.00 -3.04
N LEU A 192 -8.12 -8.01 -2.98
CA LEU A 192 -8.33 -6.66 -3.53
C LEU A 192 -7.20 -6.28 -4.48
N GLY A 193 -7.53 -5.91 -5.71
CA GLY A 193 -6.58 -5.41 -6.70
C GLY A 193 -6.18 -3.96 -6.44
N VAL A 194 -4.88 -3.70 -6.43
CA VAL A 194 -4.28 -2.35 -6.35
C VAL A 194 -3.61 -2.08 -7.70
N ILE A 195 -4.27 -1.31 -8.56
CA ILE A 195 -3.88 -1.22 -9.96
C ILE A 195 -3.22 0.13 -10.26
N HIS A 196 -2.04 0.10 -10.88
CA HIS A 196 -1.48 1.25 -11.59
C HIS A 196 -2.02 1.21 -13.02
N ALA A 197 -2.93 2.10 -13.35
CA ALA A 197 -3.71 2.04 -14.57
C ALA A 197 -3.31 3.13 -15.56
N GLU A 198 -2.46 2.79 -16.52
CA GLU A 198 -2.10 3.60 -17.67
C GLU A 198 -2.02 2.72 -18.92
N ASP A 199 -2.37 3.25 -20.08
CA ASP A 199 -2.25 2.54 -21.35
C ASP A 199 -0.78 2.50 -21.78
N ASN A 200 -0.22 1.29 -21.83
CA ASN A 200 1.19 1.08 -22.12
C ASN A 200 1.61 1.60 -23.51
N ASP A 201 0.74 1.42 -24.50
CA ASP A 201 1.07 1.79 -25.88
C ASP A 201 1.20 3.31 -26.02
N LEU A 202 0.31 4.07 -25.38
CA LEU A 202 0.38 5.54 -25.35
C LEU A 202 1.63 6.01 -24.60
N VAL A 203 1.87 5.48 -23.40
CA VAL A 203 3.02 5.87 -22.56
C VAL A 203 4.34 5.60 -23.31
N MET A 204 4.54 4.38 -23.83
CA MET A 204 5.78 4.03 -24.51
C MET A 204 5.97 4.78 -25.83
N HIS A 205 4.89 5.01 -26.57
CA HIS A 205 4.93 5.82 -27.80
C HIS A 205 5.40 7.25 -27.50
N MET A 206 4.80 7.87 -26.48
CA MET A 206 5.13 9.26 -26.12
C MET A 206 6.55 9.40 -25.60
N TYR A 207 7.07 8.46 -24.82
CA TYR A 207 8.49 8.43 -24.44
C TYR A 207 9.38 8.40 -25.69
N GLY A 208 9.10 7.49 -26.63
CA GLY A 208 9.88 7.37 -27.86
C GLY A 208 9.88 8.67 -28.67
N ARG A 209 8.72 9.31 -28.81
CA ARG A 209 8.54 10.57 -29.52
C ARG A 209 9.31 11.73 -28.87
N LEU A 210 9.12 11.93 -27.57
CA LEU A 210 9.78 13.02 -26.84
C LEU A 210 11.31 12.86 -26.83
N PHE A 211 11.82 11.63 -26.74
CA PHE A 211 13.26 11.37 -26.83
C PHE A 211 13.81 11.73 -28.23
N GLN A 212 13.08 11.39 -29.28
CA GLN A 212 13.47 11.80 -30.66
C GLN A 212 13.48 13.33 -30.87
N GLU A 213 12.59 14.03 -30.18
CA GLU A 213 12.48 15.49 -30.21
C GLU A 213 13.51 16.18 -29.27
N GLY A 214 14.30 15.41 -28.49
CA GLY A 214 15.21 15.94 -27.46
C GLY A 214 14.53 16.55 -26.24
N ARG A 215 13.24 16.27 -26.04
CA ARG A 215 12.41 16.78 -24.97
C ARG A 215 12.42 15.81 -23.80
N THR A 216 13.52 15.75 -23.06
CA THR A 216 13.73 14.78 -21.96
C THR A 216 13.50 15.37 -20.58
N GLY A 217 13.14 16.64 -20.47
CA GLY A 217 12.91 17.33 -19.22
C GLY A 217 11.62 16.89 -18.50
N PHE A 218 11.61 17.03 -17.18
CA PHE A 218 10.50 16.63 -16.31
C PHE A 218 9.18 17.37 -16.62
N GLU A 219 9.25 18.56 -17.18
CA GLU A 219 8.12 19.37 -17.63
C GLU A 219 7.26 18.67 -18.70
N ASN A 220 7.81 17.68 -19.39
CA ASN A 220 7.08 16.92 -20.41
C ASN A 220 6.35 15.68 -19.87
N MET A 221 6.43 15.39 -18.56
CA MET A 221 5.85 14.18 -17.96
C MET A 221 4.33 14.09 -18.18
N ALA A 222 3.61 15.20 -18.15
CA ALA A 222 2.15 15.20 -18.36
C ALA A 222 1.75 14.82 -19.82
N GLU A 223 2.65 14.93 -20.78
CA GLU A 223 2.40 14.47 -22.15
C GLU A 223 2.58 12.95 -22.27
N VAL A 224 3.49 12.38 -21.48
CA VAL A 224 3.72 10.92 -21.41
C VAL A 224 2.62 10.24 -20.61
N HIS A 225 2.43 10.68 -19.39
CA HIS A 225 1.45 10.14 -18.43
C HIS A 225 0.16 10.97 -18.51
N SER A 226 -0.56 10.81 -19.63
CA SER A 226 -1.72 11.62 -19.93
C SER A 226 -2.99 11.08 -19.31
N VAL A 227 -3.96 11.96 -19.02
CA VAL A 227 -5.29 11.59 -18.55
C VAL A 227 -5.98 10.59 -19.51
N LEU A 228 -5.71 10.69 -20.83
CA LEU A 228 -6.25 9.74 -21.80
C LEU A 228 -5.70 8.32 -21.56
N SER A 229 -4.40 8.20 -21.27
CA SER A 229 -3.76 6.92 -20.96
C SER A 229 -4.37 6.28 -19.73
N GLU A 230 -4.57 7.06 -18.67
CA GLU A 230 -5.23 6.61 -17.44
C GLU A 230 -6.67 6.17 -17.69
N ASP A 231 -7.49 7.00 -18.37
CA ASP A 231 -8.91 6.72 -18.63
C ASP A 231 -9.09 5.42 -19.43
N LEU A 232 -8.32 5.23 -20.49
CA LEU A 232 -8.41 4.02 -21.33
C LEU A 232 -8.06 2.77 -20.52
N SER A 233 -6.97 2.80 -19.78
CA SER A 233 -6.56 1.65 -18.98
C SER A 233 -7.53 1.38 -17.83
N PHE A 234 -7.96 2.43 -17.12
CA PHE A 234 -8.88 2.33 -16.01
C PHE A 234 -10.21 1.70 -16.42
N ARG A 235 -10.79 2.13 -17.56
CA ARG A 235 -12.02 1.53 -18.12
C ARG A 235 -11.85 0.06 -18.43
N ARG A 236 -10.70 -0.34 -18.99
CA ARG A 236 -10.42 -1.76 -19.28
C ARG A 236 -10.35 -2.58 -18.00
N VAL A 237 -9.64 -2.07 -16.98
CA VAL A 237 -9.53 -2.73 -15.66
C VAL A 237 -10.91 -2.90 -15.00
N LEU A 238 -11.69 -1.82 -14.94
CA LEU A 238 -13.04 -1.88 -14.37
C LEU A 238 -13.93 -2.86 -15.13
N ARG A 239 -13.83 -2.88 -16.47
CA ARG A 239 -14.61 -3.83 -17.27
C ARG A 239 -14.23 -5.29 -17.00
N LEU A 240 -12.96 -5.59 -16.72
CA LEU A 240 -12.58 -6.92 -16.24
C LEU A 240 -13.18 -7.21 -14.86
N ALA A 241 -13.06 -6.27 -13.93
CA ALA A 241 -13.56 -6.45 -12.56
C ALA A 241 -15.09 -6.64 -12.49
N GLU A 242 -15.86 -6.01 -13.38
CA GLU A 242 -17.32 -6.20 -13.49
C GLU A 242 -17.74 -7.61 -13.91
N ASN A 243 -16.82 -8.43 -14.41
CA ASN A 243 -17.09 -9.74 -14.99
C ASN A 243 -16.47 -10.91 -14.21
N VAL A 244 -16.12 -10.71 -12.95
CA VAL A 244 -15.58 -11.75 -12.05
C VAL A 244 -16.46 -11.98 -10.84
#